data_ce0a899af8ed2dea8c2ec66e859393ce
#
_entry.id   ce0a899af8ed2dea8c2ec66e859393ce
#
_cell.length_a   1.000
_cell.length_b   1.000
_cell.length_c   1.000
_cell.angle_alpha   90.00
_cell.angle_beta   90.00
_cell.angle_gamma   90.00
#
_symmetry.space_group_name_H-M   'P 1'
#
loop_
_entity.id
_entity.type
_entity.pdbx_description
1 polymer ?
#
loop_
_entity_poly.entity_id
_entity_poly.type
_entity_poly.pdbx_seq_one_letter_code
_entity_poly.pdbx_strand_id
1 'polypeptide(L)'
;MAITFAASPPPGIDRFDAPMAAATEDGRRGRVPAGCVFWVHGAERAFATVPEDHGNCSVGSVTHGLLAPSEVIDRSDVAELIGAGWVGPSVLDQLPKVATPAASVVYAPLGRAPIDPDVVLLRVNARQLMVLCDALPGLSIEGKPQCHIVARAKEQGVPAASVGCALSRQRTGMRPEEMTCALPAGQLDIMVEAIEKMSAIDGVVAGYAAEDARRFA
;
A
#
# COMPACT_ATOMS: atom_id res chain seq x y z
N MET A 1 -5.66 3.13 -6.32
CA MET A 1 -5.47 1.76 -6.86
C MET A 1 -6.29 0.79 -6.04
N ALA A 2 -6.94 -0.17 -6.69
CA ALA A 2 -7.69 -1.26 -6.06
C ALA A 2 -6.77 -2.44 -5.77
N ILE A 3 -6.97 -3.11 -4.63
CA ILE A 3 -6.31 -4.37 -4.24
C ILE A 3 -7.40 -5.34 -3.79
N THR A 4 -7.38 -6.54 -4.37
CA THR A 4 -8.33 -7.60 -4.01
C THR A 4 -7.60 -8.90 -3.74
N PHE A 5 -7.92 -9.55 -2.63
CA PHE A 5 -7.38 -10.86 -2.25
C PHE A 5 -8.38 -11.94 -2.67
N ALA A 6 -7.97 -12.84 -3.52
CA ALA A 6 -8.83 -13.84 -4.13
C ALA A 6 -8.36 -15.27 -3.84
N ALA A 7 -9.31 -16.22 -3.79
CA ALA A 7 -9.02 -17.63 -3.61
C ALA A 7 -8.37 -18.29 -4.85
N SER A 8 -8.44 -17.64 -6.00
CA SER A 8 -7.77 -18.02 -7.24
C SER A 8 -7.67 -16.81 -8.17
N PRO A 9 -6.74 -16.79 -9.15
CA PRO A 9 -6.71 -15.78 -10.18
C PRO A 9 -8.06 -15.71 -10.90
N PRO A 10 -8.73 -14.54 -10.95
CA PRO A 10 -10.02 -14.42 -11.60
C PRO A 10 -9.92 -14.66 -13.10
N PRO A 11 -10.95 -15.26 -13.74
CA PRO A 11 -10.97 -15.47 -15.18
C PRO A 11 -10.86 -14.14 -15.97
N GLY A 12 -10.11 -14.14 -17.07
CA GLY A 12 -9.99 -12.98 -17.95
C GLY A 12 -9.07 -11.87 -17.44
N ILE A 13 -8.40 -12.08 -16.31
CA ILE A 13 -7.38 -11.15 -15.79
C ILE A 13 -6.01 -11.72 -16.11
N ASP A 14 -5.17 -10.91 -16.76
CA ASP A 14 -3.79 -11.29 -17.08
C ASP A 14 -3.01 -11.56 -15.80
N ARG A 15 -2.20 -12.60 -15.83
CA ARG A 15 -1.21 -12.79 -14.78
C ARG A 15 -0.06 -11.80 -14.92
N PHE A 16 0.51 -11.44 -13.78
CA PHE A 16 1.77 -10.70 -13.74
C PHE A 16 2.84 -11.45 -14.52
N ASP A 17 3.59 -10.75 -15.35
CA ASP A 17 4.69 -11.31 -16.14
C ASP A 17 6.05 -10.64 -15.81
N ALA A 18 7.12 -11.33 -16.12
CA ALA A 18 8.47 -10.85 -15.89
C ALA A 18 8.82 -9.55 -16.66
N PRO A 19 8.37 -9.35 -17.93
CA PRO A 19 8.56 -8.09 -18.65
C PRO A 19 7.91 -6.90 -17.96
N MET A 20 6.78 -7.09 -17.28
CA MET A 20 6.13 -6.05 -16.48
C MET A 20 7.03 -5.60 -15.33
N ALA A 21 7.71 -6.54 -14.67
CA ALA A 21 8.66 -6.25 -13.62
C ALA A 21 9.94 -5.57 -14.12
N ALA A 22 10.34 -5.82 -15.35
CA ALA A 22 11.57 -5.29 -15.96
C ALA A 22 11.44 -3.87 -16.53
N ALA A 23 10.23 -3.35 -16.66
CA ALA A 23 9.92 -2.13 -17.41
C ALA A 23 10.24 -0.80 -16.68
N THR A 24 11.18 -0.76 -15.76
CA THR A 24 11.54 0.47 -15.05
C THR A 24 12.93 0.97 -15.44
N GLU A 25 13.03 2.26 -15.74
CA GLU A 25 14.25 2.90 -16.28
C GLU A 25 15.48 2.77 -15.36
N ASP A 26 15.30 2.76 -14.05
CA ASP A 26 16.40 2.68 -13.09
C ASP A 26 16.85 1.24 -12.77
N GLY A 27 16.21 0.23 -13.37
CA GLY A 27 16.51 -1.18 -13.18
C GLY A 27 16.32 -1.70 -11.73
N ARG A 28 15.90 -0.83 -10.82
CA ARG A 28 15.71 -1.18 -9.41
C ARG A 28 14.32 -1.74 -9.14
N ARG A 29 13.33 -1.22 -9.85
CA ARG A 29 11.92 -1.56 -9.64
C ARG A 29 11.47 -2.84 -10.32
N GLY A 30 12.19 -3.46 -11.14
CA GLY A 30 11.64 -4.51 -11.96
C GLY A 30 12.24 -5.89 -11.77
N ARG A 31 13.41 -5.97 -11.22
CA ARG A 31 14.13 -7.24 -11.16
C ARG A 31 13.58 -8.20 -10.12
N VAL A 32 12.76 -7.69 -9.18
CA VAL A 32 12.41 -8.45 -8.00
C VAL A 32 10.97 -8.15 -7.62
N PRO A 33 9.98 -8.88 -8.16
CA PRO A 33 8.59 -8.67 -7.84
C PRO A 33 8.33 -8.75 -6.34
N ALA A 34 7.64 -7.77 -5.83
CA ALA A 34 7.20 -7.69 -4.44
C ALA A 34 5.94 -6.83 -4.39
N GLY A 35 5.11 -6.96 -3.35
CA GLY A 35 3.84 -6.22 -3.23
C GLY A 35 3.96 -4.74 -3.54
N CYS A 36 5.01 -4.08 -3.04
CA CYS A 36 5.22 -2.66 -3.30
C CYS A 36 5.54 -2.32 -4.78
N VAL A 37 6.13 -3.24 -5.54
CA VAL A 37 6.34 -3.09 -6.98
C VAL A 37 5.04 -3.27 -7.74
N PHE A 38 4.21 -4.24 -7.35
CA PHE A 38 2.89 -4.44 -7.95
C PHE A 38 2.00 -3.21 -7.79
N TRP A 39 2.13 -2.45 -6.70
CA TRP A 39 1.37 -1.21 -6.52
C TRP A 39 1.72 -0.14 -7.56
N VAL A 40 2.95 -0.12 -8.08
CA VAL A 40 3.34 0.79 -9.16
C VAL A 40 2.63 0.40 -10.45
N HIS A 41 2.71 -0.88 -10.82
CA HIS A 41 2.08 -1.38 -12.04
C HIS A 41 0.56 -1.43 -11.96
N GLY A 42 -0.01 -1.76 -10.78
CA GLY A 42 -1.45 -1.77 -10.55
C GLY A 42 -2.12 -0.40 -10.63
N ALA A 43 -1.36 0.69 -10.56
CA ALA A 43 -1.86 2.03 -10.86
C ALA A 43 -2.10 2.26 -12.35
N GLU A 44 -1.47 1.47 -13.21
CA GLU A 44 -1.50 1.63 -14.67
C GLU A 44 -2.40 0.60 -15.36
N ARG A 45 -2.37 -0.66 -14.92
CA ARG A 45 -3.15 -1.75 -15.50
C ARG A 45 -3.62 -2.78 -14.47
N ALA A 46 -4.66 -3.56 -14.83
CA ALA A 46 -5.13 -4.69 -14.04
C ALA A 46 -4.28 -5.94 -14.31
N PHE A 47 -3.93 -6.67 -13.25
CA PHE A 47 -3.29 -7.99 -13.33
C PHE A 47 -3.47 -8.75 -12.01
N ALA A 48 -3.31 -10.07 -12.09
CA ALA A 48 -3.32 -10.96 -10.94
C ALA A 48 -1.90 -11.49 -10.64
N THR A 49 -1.58 -11.64 -9.37
CA THR A 49 -0.37 -12.30 -8.88
C THR A 49 -0.73 -13.56 -8.11
N VAL A 50 0.24 -14.45 -7.95
CA VAL A 50 0.16 -15.65 -7.12
C VAL A 50 1.28 -15.62 -6.06
N PRO A 51 1.28 -16.50 -5.05
CA PRO A 51 2.28 -16.48 -3.98
C PRO A 51 3.73 -16.48 -4.48
N GLU A 52 4.02 -17.20 -5.55
CA GLU A 52 5.36 -17.31 -6.13
C GLU A 52 5.88 -15.96 -6.66
N ASP A 53 4.99 -15.11 -7.13
CA ASP A 53 5.33 -13.76 -7.63
C ASP A 53 5.80 -12.83 -6.50
N HIS A 54 5.50 -13.19 -5.23
CA HIS A 54 5.82 -12.38 -4.06
C HIS A 54 7.12 -12.81 -3.35
N GLY A 55 7.92 -13.67 -3.97
CA GLY A 55 9.11 -14.28 -3.39
C GLY A 55 10.22 -13.33 -2.90
N ASN A 56 10.12 -12.06 -3.24
CA ASN A 56 11.20 -11.09 -2.99
C ASN A 56 10.94 -10.08 -1.87
N CYS A 57 9.88 -10.27 -1.12
CA CYS A 57 9.65 -9.52 0.11
C CYS A 57 8.95 -10.44 1.11
N SER A 58 9.74 -11.09 1.95
CA SER A 58 9.23 -12.05 2.94
C SER A 58 8.19 -11.42 3.87
N VAL A 59 8.46 -10.22 4.37
CA VAL A 59 7.51 -9.48 5.22
C VAL A 59 6.20 -9.20 4.48
N GLY A 60 6.27 -8.75 3.24
CA GLY A 60 5.07 -8.48 2.42
C GLY A 60 4.28 -9.75 2.12
N SER A 61 4.94 -10.85 1.80
CA SER A 61 4.29 -12.13 1.51
C SER A 61 3.55 -12.69 2.74
N VAL A 62 4.18 -12.63 3.92
CA VAL A 62 3.54 -13.06 5.18
C VAL A 62 2.38 -12.13 5.56
N THR A 63 2.56 -10.83 5.44
CA THR A 63 1.51 -9.85 5.75
C THR A 63 0.27 -10.03 4.86
N HIS A 64 0.48 -10.35 3.60
CA HIS A 64 -0.61 -10.58 2.65
C HIS A 64 -1.21 -12.00 2.73
N GLY A 65 -0.74 -12.84 3.66
CA GLY A 65 -1.26 -14.20 3.83
C GLY A 65 -0.91 -15.15 2.67
N LEU A 66 0.15 -14.83 1.90
CA LEU A 66 0.57 -15.60 0.73
C LEU A 66 1.59 -16.69 1.09
N LEU A 67 2.41 -16.45 2.10
CA LEU A 67 3.43 -17.39 2.60
C LEU A 67 3.33 -17.46 4.13
N ALA A 68 3.59 -18.65 4.68
CA ALA A 68 3.71 -18.82 6.12
C ALA A 68 5.04 -18.25 6.65
N PRO A 69 5.11 -17.78 7.90
CA PRO A 69 6.37 -17.35 8.52
C PRO A 69 7.51 -18.36 8.41
N SER A 70 7.19 -19.67 8.56
CA SER A 70 8.15 -20.76 8.44
C SER A 70 8.78 -20.92 7.05
N GLU A 71 8.10 -20.41 6.01
CA GLU A 71 8.63 -20.48 4.63
C GLU A 71 9.62 -19.36 4.31
N VAL A 72 9.68 -18.34 5.17
CA VAL A 72 10.46 -17.12 4.91
C VAL A 72 11.51 -16.81 5.98
N ILE A 73 11.48 -17.46 7.13
CA ILE A 73 12.33 -17.11 8.28
C ILE A 73 13.83 -17.18 7.95
N ASP A 74 14.23 -18.13 7.12
CA ASP A 74 15.64 -18.35 6.73
C ASP A 74 16.04 -17.58 5.45
N ARG A 75 15.15 -16.76 4.90
CA ARG A 75 15.49 -15.98 3.71
C ARG A 75 16.45 -14.85 4.04
N SER A 76 17.35 -14.55 3.11
CA SER A 76 18.39 -13.54 3.28
C SER A 76 17.83 -12.15 3.62
N ASP A 77 16.69 -11.74 3.03
CA ASP A 77 16.09 -10.45 3.30
C ASP A 77 15.62 -10.31 4.76
N VAL A 78 15.12 -11.39 5.38
CA VAL A 78 14.74 -11.40 6.80
C VAL A 78 15.99 -11.38 7.68
N ALA A 79 16.95 -12.25 7.39
CA ALA A 79 18.20 -12.36 8.17
C ALA A 79 19.00 -11.05 8.14
N GLU A 80 19.10 -10.39 7.01
CA GLU A 80 19.77 -9.09 6.85
C GLU A 80 19.10 -7.97 7.66
N LEU A 81 17.76 -7.92 7.65
CA LEU A 81 17.02 -6.90 8.42
C LEU A 81 17.15 -7.12 9.93
N ILE A 82 17.18 -8.38 10.38
CA ILE A 82 17.41 -8.74 11.79
C ILE A 82 18.86 -8.42 12.16
N GLY A 83 19.82 -8.83 11.33
CA GLY A 83 21.25 -8.59 11.55
C GLY A 83 21.61 -7.11 11.59
N ALA A 84 20.94 -6.29 10.82
CA ALA A 84 21.07 -4.83 10.86
C ALA A 84 20.36 -4.16 12.06
N GLY A 85 19.65 -4.92 12.88
CA GLY A 85 18.88 -4.39 14.01
C GLY A 85 17.66 -3.56 13.61
N TRP A 86 17.24 -3.64 12.37
CA TRP A 86 16.08 -2.86 11.89
C TRP A 86 14.75 -3.45 12.33
N VAL A 87 14.67 -4.76 12.46
CA VAL A 87 13.55 -5.50 13.05
C VAL A 87 14.06 -6.52 14.06
N GLY A 88 13.22 -6.86 15.03
CA GLY A 88 13.53 -7.91 15.98
C GLY A 88 13.24 -9.31 15.42
N PRO A 89 13.78 -10.39 16.03
CA PRO A 89 13.52 -11.76 15.60
C PRO A 89 12.04 -12.14 15.57
N SER A 90 11.22 -11.56 16.43
CA SER A 90 9.77 -11.80 16.51
C SER A 90 8.93 -10.97 15.52
N VAL A 91 9.58 -10.28 14.58
CA VAL A 91 8.87 -9.39 13.65
C VAL A 91 7.76 -10.10 12.87
N LEU A 92 8.01 -11.33 12.43
CA LEU A 92 7.03 -12.09 11.63
C LEU A 92 5.78 -12.48 12.43
N ASP A 93 5.89 -12.62 13.75
CA ASP A 93 4.76 -12.94 14.63
C ASP A 93 3.89 -11.73 14.93
N GLN A 94 4.49 -10.54 14.89
CA GLN A 94 3.84 -9.27 15.21
C GLN A 94 3.23 -8.57 13.98
N LEU A 95 3.44 -9.12 12.78
CA LEU A 95 2.88 -8.54 11.56
C LEU A 95 1.35 -8.62 11.59
N PRO A 96 0.64 -7.55 11.21
CA PRO A 96 -0.75 -7.69 10.80
C PRO A 96 -0.78 -8.59 9.57
N LYS A 97 -1.71 -9.54 9.54
CA LYS A 97 -1.79 -10.53 8.46
C LYS A 97 -3.18 -10.56 7.89
N VAL A 98 -3.27 -10.74 6.59
CA VAL A 98 -4.54 -11.12 5.96
C VAL A 98 -4.89 -12.52 6.47
N ALA A 99 -6.03 -12.64 7.14
CA ALA A 99 -6.42 -13.83 7.90
C ALA A 99 -6.81 -15.00 7.00
N THR A 100 -7.47 -14.71 5.88
CA THR A 100 -7.83 -15.76 4.91
C THR A 100 -6.69 -15.90 3.91
N PRO A 101 -6.05 -17.08 3.83
CA PRO A 101 -5.02 -17.31 2.84
C PRO A 101 -5.54 -16.99 1.44
N ALA A 102 -4.89 -16.06 0.77
CA ALA A 102 -5.19 -15.74 -0.61
C ALA A 102 -4.31 -16.59 -1.53
N ALA A 103 -4.88 -17.18 -2.56
CA ALA A 103 -4.10 -17.81 -3.61
C ALA A 103 -3.77 -16.84 -4.75
N SER A 104 -4.34 -15.64 -4.72
CA SER A 104 -4.08 -14.58 -5.70
C SER A 104 -4.34 -13.20 -5.10
N VAL A 105 -3.57 -12.20 -5.57
CA VAL A 105 -3.85 -10.79 -5.31
C VAL A 105 -4.02 -10.09 -6.64
N VAL A 106 -5.15 -9.38 -6.81
CA VAL A 106 -5.45 -8.58 -8.00
C VAL A 106 -5.15 -7.12 -7.71
N TYR A 107 -4.42 -6.50 -8.59
CA TYR A 107 -4.10 -5.07 -8.59
C TYR A 107 -4.70 -4.40 -9.82
N ALA A 108 -5.31 -3.23 -9.66
CA ALA A 108 -5.90 -2.49 -10.78
C ALA A 108 -6.01 -0.99 -10.50
N PRO A 109 -6.07 -0.14 -11.53
CA PRO A 109 -6.58 1.22 -11.36
C PRO A 109 -8.01 1.15 -10.79
N LEU A 110 -8.35 2.02 -9.83
CA LEU A 110 -9.64 1.94 -9.13
C LEU A 110 -10.84 1.96 -10.09
N GLY A 111 -10.84 2.89 -11.05
CA GLY A 111 -11.93 3.01 -12.03
C GLY A 111 -11.98 1.89 -13.10
N ARG A 112 -11.05 0.93 -13.07
CA ARG A 112 -10.97 -0.22 -13.97
C ARG A 112 -10.76 -1.53 -13.21
N ALA A 113 -11.12 -1.54 -11.93
CA ALA A 113 -11.04 -2.74 -11.11
C ALA A 113 -12.00 -3.82 -11.67
N PRO A 114 -11.50 -5.00 -12.01
CA PRO A 114 -12.32 -6.06 -12.64
C PRO A 114 -13.26 -6.76 -11.65
N ILE A 115 -12.98 -6.61 -10.37
CA ILE A 115 -13.75 -7.15 -9.25
C ILE A 115 -13.74 -6.13 -8.13
N ASP A 116 -14.72 -6.18 -7.24
CA ASP A 116 -14.81 -5.27 -6.10
C ASP A 116 -13.56 -5.37 -5.23
N PRO A 117 -12.91 -4.26 -4.90
CA PRO A 117 -11.70 -4.28 -4.11
C PRO A 117 -11.97 -4.57 -2.63
N ASP A 118 -11.00 -5.18 -1.96
CA ASP A 118 -10.94 -5.22 -0.50
C ASP A 118 -10.37 -3.90 0.07
N VAL A 119 -9.39 -3.34 -0.63
CA VAL A 119 -8.64 -2.16 -0.18
C VAL A 119 -8.40 -1.19 -1.34
N VAL A 120 -8.55 0.09 -1.06
CA VAL A 120 -8.09 1.17 -1.95
C VAL A 120 -6.80 1.75 -1.39
N LEU A 121 -5.71 1.65 -2.15
CA LEU A 121 -4.41 2.21 -1.79
C LEU A 121 -4.17 3.52 -2.53
N LEU A 122 -3.89 4.58 -1.77
CA LEU A 122 -3.58 5.92 -2.26
C LEU A 122 -2.08 6.22 -2.11
N ARG A 123 -1.52 6.98 -3.04
CA ARG A 123 -0.26 7.71 -2.84
C ARG A 123 -0.62 9.15 -2.48
N VAL A 124 -0.06 9.63 -1.40
CA VAL A 124 -0.40 10.95 -0.84
C VAL A 124 0.86 11.71 -0.43
N ASN A 125 0.79 13.02 -0.47
CA ASN A 125 1.79 13.89 0.16
C ASN A 125 1.31 14.29 1.57
N ALA A 126 2.15 15.04 2.30
CA ALA A 126 1.84 15.44 3.68
C ALA A 126 0.54 16.27 3.78
N ARG A 127 0.27 17.18 2.82
CA ARG A 127 -0.96 17.98 2.82
C ARG A 127 -2.19 17.12 2.59
N GLN A 128 -2.13 16.19 1.65
CA GLN A 128 -3.23 15.25 1.40
C GLN A 128 -3.45 14.33 2.61
N LEU A 129 -2.36 13.87 3.25
CA LEU A 129 -2.48 13.06 4.46
C LEU A 129 -3.11 13.85 5.61
N MET A 130 -2.80 15.12 5.78
CA MET A 130 -3.46 16.01 6.75
C MET A 130 -4.97 16.02 6.55
N VAL A 131 -5.44 16.24 5.31
CA VAL A 131 -6.88 16.21 4.99
C VAL A 131 -7.50 14.85 5.32
N LEU A 132 -6.79 13.76 5.03
CA LEU A 132 -7.26 12.42 5.37
C LEU A 132 -7.33 12.19 6.88
N CYS A 133 -6.36 12.68 7.65
CA CYS A 133 -6.38 12.60 9.11
C CYS A 133 -7.58 13.34 9.72
N ASP A 134 -7.89 14.52 9.19
CA ASP A 134 -9.04 15.31 9.65
C ASP A 134 -10.38 14.70 9.23
N ALA A 135 -10.43 14.11 8.03
CA ALA A 135 -11.63 13.49 7.48
C ALA A 135 -11.96 12.13 8.10
N LEU A 136 -10.94 11.36 8.49
CA LEU A 136 -11.07 9.96 8.88
C LEU A 136 -10.64 9.75 10.34
N PRO A 137 -11.51 10.01 11.31
CA PRO A 137 -11.22 9.74 12.72
C PRO A 137 -10.84 8.26 12.91
N GLY A 138 -9.70 8.00 13.52
CA GLY A 138 -9.18 6.64 13.67
C GLY A 138 -8.18 6.21 12.61
N LEU A 139 -7.86 7.05 11.62
CA LEU A 139 -6.72 6.82 10.73
C LEU A 139 -5.44 6.73 11.56
N SER A 140 -4.74 5.62 11.42
CA SER A 140 -3.46 5.41 12.10
C SER A 140 -2.28 5.65 11.15
N ILE A 141 -1.16 6.15 11.69
CA ILE A 141 0.07 6.33 10.92
C ILE A 141 1.09 5.28 11.38
N GLU A 142 1.50 4.43 10.44
CA GLU A 142 2.45 3.36 10.69
C GLU A 142 3.88 3.81 10.33
N GLY A 143 4.82 3.53 11.23
CA GLY A 143 6.22 3.89 11.01
C GLY A 143 6.97 2.99 10.04
N LYS A 144 6.42 1.84 9.70
CA LYS A 144 7.08 0.79 8.89
C LYS A 144 6.10 0.14 7.91
N PRO A 145 6.34 -1.08 7.42
CA PRO A 145 6.07 -1.51 6.04
C PRO A 145 4.68 -1.14 5.54
N GLN A 146 4.62 -0.67 4.32
CA GLN A 146 3.37 -0.30 3.64
C GLN A 146 2.38 -1.47 3.51
N CYS A 147 2.86 -2.72 3.45
CA CYS A 147 2.01 -3.90 3.41
C CYS A 147 1.16 -4.05 4.69
N HIS A 148 1.62 -3.52 5.83
CA HIS A 148 0.84 -3.53 7.08
C HIS A 148 -0.47 -2.76 6.96
N ILE A 149 -0.45 -1.58 6.33
CA ILE A 149 -1.67 -0.79 6.21
C ILE A 149 -2.70 -1.45 5.30
N VAL A 150 -2.27 -2.21 4.30
CA VAL A 150 -3.16 -2.98 3.44
C VAL A 150 -3.85 -4.10 4.24
N ALA A 151 -3.07 -4.86 5.03
CA ALA A 151 -3.63 -5.91 5.88
C ALA A 151 -4.59 -5.34 6.94
N ARG A 152 -4.24 -4.20 7.56
CA ARG A 152 -5.13 -3.54 8.54
C ARG A 152 -6.42 -3.04 7.92
N ALA A 153 -6.35 -2.40 6.77
CA ALA A 153 -7.54 -1.92 6.07
C ALA A 153 -8.50 -3.08 5.73
N LYS A 154 -7.94 -4.20 5.24
CA LYS A 154 -8.73 -5.38 4.92
C LYS A 154 -9.33 -6.06 6.16
N GLU A 155 -8.52 -6.39 7.15
CA GLU A 155 -8.93 -7.26 8.25
C GLU A 155 -9.61 -6.52 9.40
N GLN A 156 -9.23 -5.28 9.64
CA GLN A 156 -9.76 -4.49 10.76
C GLN A 156 -10.78 -3.44 10.30
N GLY A 157 -10.91 -3.21 9.00
CA GLY A 157 -11.83 -2.21 8.46
C GLY A 157 -11.46 -0.78 8.89
N VAL A 158 -10.18 -0.49 9.18
CA VAL A 158 -9.73 0.83 9.60
C VAL A 158 -8.78 1.45 8.57
N PRO A 159 -8.90 2.76 8.29
CA PRO A 159 -7.95 3.44 7.44
C PRO A 159 -6.58 3.53 8.12
N ALA A 160 -5.52 3.35 7.36
CA ALA A 160 -4.16 3.45 7.88
C ALA A 160 -3.21 4.05 6.84
N ALA A 161 -2.27 4.87 7.31
CA ALA A 161 -1.23 5.46 6.47
C ALA A 161 0.16 4.97 6.87
N SER A 162 1.07 4.92 5.91
CA SER A 162 2.46 4.52 6.13
C SER A 162 3.40 5.54 5.51
N VAL A 163 4.43 5.89 6.26
CA VAL A 163 5.58 6.69 5.77
C VAL A 163 6.48 5.88 4.82
N GLY A 164 6.19 4.60 4.64
CA GLY A 164 6.97 3.67 3.84
C GLY A 164 8.07 2.96 4.63
N CYS A 165 8.63 1.94 4.02
CA CYS A 165 9.84 1.30 4.52
C CYS A 165 11.00 1.52 3.56
N ALA A 166 12.24 1.28 4.01
CA ALA A 166 13.44 1.50 3.21
C ALA A 166 13.38 0.73 1.87
N LEU A 167 12.96 -0.54 1.90
CA LEU A 167 12.84 -1.36 0.69
C LEU A 167 11.78 -0.84 -0.28
N SER A 168 10.60 -0.48 0.22
CA SER A 168 9.55 0.02 -0.65
C SER A 168 9.92 1.34 -1.31
N ARG A 169 10.55 2.26 -0.58
CA ARG A 169 11.02 3.53 -1.13
C ARG A 169 12.06 3.34 -2.23
N GLN A 170 12.98 2.41 -2.04
CA GLN A 170 13.98 2.06 -3.06
C GLN A 170 13.35 1.41 -4.30
N ARG A 171 12.42 0.46 -4.10
CA ARG A 171 11.82 -0.33 -5.20
C ARG A 171 10.76 0.41 -5.98
N THR A 172 10.03 1.33 -5.37
CA THR A 172 8.88 2.00 -5.98
C THR A 172 9.20 3.39 -6.49
N GLY A 173 10.40 3.89 -6.25
CA GLY A 173 10.78 5.28 -6.57
C GLY A 173 9.84 6.29 -5.92
N MET A 174 9.35 6.03 -4.70
CA MET A 174 8.59 7.01 -3.92
C MET A 174 9.46 8.24 -3.67
N ARG A 175 8.90 9.39 -3.91
CA ARG A 175 9.54 10.66 -3.58
C ARG A 175 9.64 10.82 -2.06
N PRO A 176 10.58 11.63 -1.55
CA PRO A 176 10.71 11.86 -0.11
C PRO A 176 9.42 12.33 0.57
N GLU A 177 8.63 13.15 -0.12
CA GLU A 177 7.37 13.71 0.34
C GLU A 177 6.16 12.77 0.21
N GLU A 178 6.29 11.64 -0.47
CA GLU A 178 5.18 10.70 -0.70
C GLU A 178 5.06 9.69 0.45
N MET A 179 3.82 9.38 0.75
CA MET A 179 3.38 8.34 1.68
C MET A 179 2.27 7.52 1.02
N THR A 180 1.85 6.45 1.67
CA THR A 180 0.69 5.67 1.23
C THR A 180 -0.39 5.66 2.30
N CYS A 181 -1.64 5.58 1.86
CA CYS A 181 -2.79 5.42 2.73
C CYS A 181 -3.68 4.32 2.17
N ALA A 182 -4.04 3.35 3.00
CA ALA A 182 -4.96 2.26 2.66
C ALA A 182 -6.34 2.54 3.28
N LEU A 183 -7.36 2.45 2.46
CA LEU A 183 -8.76 2.62 2.84
C LEU A 183 -9.49 1.29 2.68
N PRO A 184 -10.28 0.83 3.68
CA PRO A 184 -11.15 -0.33 3.52
C PRO A 184 -12.23 -0.03 2.48
N ALA A 185 -12.30 -0.82 1.41
CA ALA A 185 -13.18 -0.51 0.28
C ALA A 185 -14.66 -0.58 0.64
N GLY A 186 -15.06 -1.45 1.57
CA GLY A 186 -16.45 -1.52 2.05
C GLY A 186 -16.99 -0.28 2.75
N GLN A 187 -16.12 0.71 3.06
CA GLN A 187 -16.51 1.97 3.68
C GLN A 187 -16.20 3.18 2.79
N LEU A 188 -15.86 2.93 1.52
CA LEU A 188 -15.32 3.96 0.62
C LEU A 188 -16.27 5.14 0.42
N ASP A 189 -17.56 4.89 0.25
CA ASP A 189 -18.56 5.96 0.01
C ASP A 189 -18.61 6.97 1.17
N ILE A 190 -18.67 6.45 2.41
CA ILE A 190 -18.66 7.29 3.62
C ILE A 190 -17.35 8.06 3.75
N MET A 191 -16.23 7.42 3.44
CA MET A 191 -14.91 8.04 3.51
C MET A 191 -14.74 9.11 2.42
N VAL A 192 -15.24 8.89 1.21
CA VAL A 192 -15.18 9.87 0.12
C VAL A 192 -15.98 11.13 0.50
N GLU A 193 -17.20 10.99 1.03
CA GLU A 193 -18.00 12.12 1.48
C GLU A 193 -17.27 12.95 2.56
N ALA A 194 -16.65 12.28 3.53
CA ALA A 194 -15.89 12.96 4.58
C ALA A 194 -14.64 13.68 4.02
N ILE A 195 -13.92 13.05 3.09
CA ILE A 195 -12.73 13.62 2.45
C ILE A 195 -13.11 14.84 1.60
N GLU A 196 -14.21 14.79 0.84
CA GLU A 196 -14.69 15.90 0.04
C GLU A 196 -15.04 17.10 0.90
N LYS A 197 -15.73 16.87 2.02
CA LYS A 197 -16.06 17.92 2.99
C LYS A 197 -14.81 18.58 3.58
N MET A 198 -13.81 17.78 4.00
CA MET A 198 -12.57 18.32 4.57
C MET A 198 -11.71 19.01 3.50
N SER A 199 -11.69 18.52 2.28
CA SER A 199 -11.00 19.17 1.17
C SER A 199 -11.58 20.56 0.86
N ALA A 200 -12.89 20.75 0.99
CA ALA A 200 -13.52 22.05 0.85
C ALA A 200 -13.08 23.03 1.95
N ILE A 201 -12.97 22.56 3.20
CA ILE A 201 -12.48 23.37 4.33
C ILE A 201 -11.01 23.78 4.12
N ASP A 202 -10.16 22.84 3.67
CA ASP A 202 -8.75 23.12 3.34
C ASP A 202 -8.64 24.25 2.28
N GLY A 203 -9.54 24.27 1.30
CA GLY A 203 -9.63 25.34 0.30
C GLY A 203 -9.96 26.71 0.91
N VAL A 204 -10.84 26.77 1.91
CA VAL A 204 -11.17 28.01 2.63
C VAL A 204 -9.98 28.53 3.41
N VAL A 205 -9.28 27.65 4.13
CA VAL A 205 -8.06 28.01 4.91
C VAL A 205 -6.95 28.55 4.00
N ALA A 206 -6.78 27.99 2.80
CA ALA A 206 -5.85 28.53 1.81
C ALA A 206 -6.16 29.98 1.40
N GLY A 207 -7.45 30.36 1.41
CA GLY A 207 -7.89 31.75 1.17
C GLY A 207 -7.42 32.72 2.26
N TYR A 208 -7.48 32.31 3.53
CA TYR A 208 -6.98 33.11 4.65
C TYR A 208 -5.48 33.38 4.58
N ALA A 209 -4.68 32.37 4.20
CA ALA A 209 -3.26 32.54 4.04
C ALA A 209 -2.89 33.60 2.96
N ALA A 210 -3.65 33.65 1.87
CA ALA A 210 -3.49 34.67 0.84
C ALA A 210 -3.89 36.08 1.32
N GLU A 211 -4.87 36.19 2.21
CA GLU A 211 -5.28 37.45 2.83
C GLU A 211 -4.21 37.95 3.81
N ASP A 212 -3.69 37.09 4.66
CA ASP A 212 -2.63 37.42 5.61
C ASP A 212 -1.35 37.88 4.90
N ALA A 213 -0.97 37.20 3.83
CA ALA A 213 0.19 37.61 3.02
C ALA A 213 0.05 39.06 2.50
N ARG A 214 -1.17 39.49 2.16
CA ARG A 214 -1.44 40.87 1.73
C ARG A 214 -1.41 41.87 2.88
N ARG A 215 -1.69 41.45 4.11
CA ARG A 215 -1.67 42.33 5.29
C ARG A 215 -0.27 42.64 5.76
N PHE A 216 0.68 41.71 5.51
CA PHE A 216 2.05 41.79 6.01
C PHE A 216 3.09 42.10 4.91
N ALA A 217 2.65 42.33 3.67
CA ALA A 217 3.50 42.79 2.58
C ALA A 217 3.61 44.31 2.57
#